data_b48131d885fc6d067d56c0509f5095d9
#
_entry.id   b48131d885fc6d067d56c0509f5095d9
#
_cell.length_a   1.000
_cell.length_b   1.000
_cell.length_c   1.000
_cell.angle_alpha   90.00
_cell.angle_beta   90.00
_cell.angle_gamma   90.00
#
_symmetry.space_group_name_H-M   'P 1'
#
loop_
_entity.id
_entity.type
_entity.pdbx_description
1 polymer ?
#
loop_
_entity_poly.entity_id
_entity_poly.type
_entity_poly.pdbx_seq_one_letter_code
_entity_poly.pdbx_strand_id
1 'polypeptide(L)'
;MHASLRESTTNAPVRAFPIAAVTFLCSLGTGILWNSIYFVAESAYGFTQTDNLWLAFANGALYMIVAMNAGRIVRALERHMSPRRALALILLAQGVLAPIVLLVPHVMTLWICAVTMTAFGALQWPIIQHYLVSGRHGASMRNAIGWWNTSWMSATAIGLALTGPLEAAGLLNYAIPSMLPILLAAMCFLLAFPEHPARHEATLHAASVPSSYGPLLRASRVLHPMGYLVIGALSPVLPYLFAGLATAEAWHAPISSTWHVARLLSVLLLWQTIFWHGRGVTLVVSGILLSAGFTLAALSGSEMTLIIGLTALGLGQGAIYYNAIYYAMAVGAAEVEAGGTHEALVGAGYLTGPMLGLIAATAGAGTPVFIALVLGVLLVGGIYACLRMARSASASNASLN
;
A
#
# COMPACT_ATOMS: atom_id res chain seq x y z
N MET A 1 -40.96 32.25 5.40
CA MET A 1 -41.23 30.81 5.21
C MET A 1 -40.88 30.48 3.75
N HIS A 2 -39.59 30.33 3.47
CA HIS A 2 -39.03 29.78 2.24
C HIS A 2 -37.73 29.06 2.64
N ALA A 3 -37.89 27.91 3.30
CA ALA A 3 -36.84 26.94 3.37
C ALA A 3 -36.78 26.26 1.98
N SER A 4 -35.86 26.73 1.15
CA SER A 4 -35.57 26.09 -0.13
C SER A 4 -35.17 24.66 0.14
N LEU A 5 -36.01 23.74 -0.30
CA LEU A 5 -35.67 22.35 -0.57
C LEU A 5 -34.49 22.35 -1.57
N ARG A 6 -33.27 22.43 -1.05
CA ARG A 6 -32.12 21.88 -1.78
C ARG A 6 -32.36 20.38 -1.83
N GLU A 7 -33.05 19.94 -2.86
CA GLU A 7 -33.04 18.55 -3.28
C GLU A 7 -31.58 18.12 -3.30
N SER A 8 -31.24 17.29 -2.32
CA SER A 8 -29.93 16.67 -2.27
C SER A 8 -29.87 15.70 -3.46
N THR A 9 -29.39 16.18 -4.59
CA THR A 9 -29.01 15.30 -5.71
C THR A 9 -28.09 14.25 -5.13
N THR A 10 -28.56 13.02 -4.99
CA THR A 10 -27.74 11.87 -4.64
C THR A 10 -26.74 11.70 -5.77
N ASN A 11 -25.50 12.16 -5.57
CA ASN A 11 -24.47 12.00 -6.58
C ASN A 11 -24.32 10.51 -6.90
N ALA A 12 -24.38 10.16 -8.17
CA ALA A 12 -24.09 8.80 -8.60
C ALA A 12 -22.63 8.44 -8.28
N PRO A 13 -22.34 7.15 -7.97
CA PRO A 13 -20.97 6.70 -7.78
C PRO A 13 -20.09 7.04 -8.99
N VAL A 14 -18.84 7.43 -8.74
CA VAL A 14 -17.86 7.68 -9.81
C VAL A 14 -17.70 6.43 -10.68
N ARG A 15 -17.68 6.58 -12.00
CA ARG A 15 -17.45 5.44 -12.90
C ARG A 15 -16.13 4.75 -12.60
N ALA A 16 -16.05 3.43 -12.82
CA ALA A 16 -14.86 2.65 -12.48
C ALA A 16 -13.59 3.11 -13.23
N PHE A 17 -13.72 3.46 -14.51
CA PHE A 17 -12.57 3.84 -15.33
C PHE A 17 -11.83 5.10 -14.83
N PRO A 18 -12.48 6.24 -14.55
CA PRO A 18 -11.79 7.41 -13.99
C PRO A 18 -11.05 7.11 -12.68
N ILE A 19 -11.67 6.32 -11.76
CA ILE A 19 -11.02 5.91 -10.51
C ILE A 19 -9.79 5.05 -10.82
N ALA A 20 -9.92 4.06 -11.70
CA ALA A 20 -8.81 3.20 -12.09
C ALA A 20 -7.66 3.99 -12.74
N ALA A 21 -7.98 4.96 -13.63
CA ALA A 21 -7.00 5.80 -14.30
C ALA A 21 -6.25 6.71 -13.31
N VAL A 22 -6.97 7.43 -12.43
CA VAL A 22 -6.35 8.23 -11.36
C VAL A 22 -5.47 7.35 -10.48
N THR A 23 -5.98 6.20 -10.04
CA THR A 23 -5.25 5.26 -9.20
C THR A 23 -3.99 4.74 -9.88
N PHE A 24 -4.09 4.34 -11.15
CA PHE A 24 -2.94 3.85 -11.93
C PHE A 24 -1.85 4.91 -12.05
N LEU A 25 -2.20 6.13 -12.49
CA LEU A 25 -1.24 7.22 -12.68
C LEU A 25 -0.63 7.67 -11.34
N CYS A 26 -1.43 7.83 -10.30
CA CYS A 26 -0.92 8.14 -8.97
C CYS A 26 0.04 7.06 -8.45
N SER A 27 -0.30 5.79 -8.66
CA SER A 27 0.53 4.67 -8.21
C SER A 27 1.79 4.48 -9.04
N LEU A 28 1.75 4.79 -10.33
CA LEU A 28 2.95 4.79 -11.16
C LEU A 28 3.94 5.86 -10.65
N GLY A 29 3.47 7.07 -10.38
CA GLY A 29 4.27 8.14 -9.81
C GLY A 29 4.76 7.83 -8.38
N THR A 30 3.84 7.55 -7.45
CA THR A 30 4.21 7.28 -6.05
C THR A 30 4.87 5.92 -5.85
N GLY A 31 4.66 4.95 -6.75
CA GLY A 31 5.34 3.66 -6.74
C GLY A 31 6.84 3.79 -6.94
N ILE A 32 7.27 4.73 -7.78
CA ILE A 32 8.68 5.11 -7.92
C ILE A 32 9.24 5.55 -6.56
N LEU A 33 8.50 6.36 -5.82
CA LEU A 33 8.94 6.89 -4.54
C LEU A 33 9.01 5.84 -3.42
N TRP A 34 8.14 4.81 -3.46
CA TRP A 34 8.09 3.79 -2.41
C TRP A 34 8.98 2.58 -2.66
N ASN A 35 9.34 2.31 -3.90
CA ASN A 35 10.08 1.11 -4.26
C ASN A 35 11.38 1.42 -5.00
N SER A 36 11.34 2.27 -6.03
CA SER A 36 12.51 2.63 -6.82
C SER A 36 13.46 3.57 -6.09
N ILE A 37 12.96 4.33 -5.11
CA ILE A 37 13.76 5.33 -4.38
C ILE A 37 15.02 4.74 -3.74
N TYR A 38 14.99 3.48 -3.29
CA TYR A 38 16.14 2.84 -2.66
C TYR A 38 17.25 2.54 -3.65
N PHE A 39 16.90 2.21 -4.90
CA PHE A 39 17.86 2.07 -6.01
C PHE A 39 18.39 3.44 -6.44
N VAL A 40 17.52 4.45 -6.54
CA VAL A 40 17.93 5.83 -6.85
C VAL A 40 18.86 6.38 -5.76
N ALA A 41 18.53 6.17 -4.49
CA ALA A 41 19.33 6.67 -3.37
C ALA A 41 20.70 5.99 -3.29
N GLU A 42 20.76 4.69 -3.54
CA GLU A 42 22.03 3.94 -3.59
C GLU A 42 22.86 4.39 -4.81
N SER A 43 22.32 4.29 -6.01
CA SER A 43 23.06 4.52 -7.26
C SER A 43 23.41 6.01 -7.49
N ALA A 44 22.46 6.94 -7.27
CA ALA A 44 22.67 8.37 -7.58
C ALA A 44 23.17 9.21 -6.41
N TYR A 45 22.95 8.78 -5.15
CA TYR A 45 23.31 9.54 -3.95
C TYR A 45 24.30 8.82 -3.03
N GLY A 46 24.71 7.60 -3.34
CA GLY A 46 25.68 6.82 -2.59
C GLY A 46 25.19 6.39 -1.20
N PHE A 47 23.87 6.18 -1.04
CA PHE A 47 23.32 5.71 0.24
C PHE A 47 23.85 4.32 0.58
N THR A 48 24.18 4.13 1.86
CA THR A 48 24.41 2.82 2.43
C THR A 48 23.09 2.12 2.74
N GLN A 49 23.14 0.81 3.00
CA GLN A 49 21.98 0.06 3.47
C GLN A 49 21.32 0.71 4.70
N THR A 50 22.14 1.23 5.62
CA THR A 50 21.66 1.91 6.84
C THR A 50 20.94 3.22 6.50
N ASP A 51 21.46 4.00 5.53
CA ASP A 51 20.80 5.24 5.09
C ASP A 51 19.44 4.95 4.46
N ASN A 52 19.36 3.90 3.62
CA ASN A 52 18.10 3.44 3.04
C ASN A 52 17.09 2.96 4.10
N LEU A 53 17.56 2.28 5.15
CA LEU A 53 16.71 1.89 6.28
C LEU A 53 16.20 3.12 7.05
N TRP A 54 17.02 4.14 7.27
CA TRP A 54 16.60 5.40 7.89
C TRP A 54 15.57 6.14 7.03
N LEU A 55 15.78 6.20 5.72
CA LEU A 55 14.83 6.81 4.78
C LEU A 55 13.48 6.08 4.82
N ALA A 56 13.49 4.75 4.78
CA ALA A 56 12.30 3.92 4.87
C ALA A 56 11.57 4.10 6.21
N PHE A 57 12.32 4.15 7.33
CA PHE A 57 11.78 4.40 8.67
C PHE A 57 11.08 5.76 8.75
N ALA A 58 11.71 6.83 8.27
CA ALA A 58 11.13 8.18 8.29
C ALA A 58 9.87 8.26 7.43
N ASN A 59 9.88 7.65 6.23
CA ASN A 59 8.71 7.56 5.36
C ASN A 59 7.56 6.80 6.04
N GLY A 60 7.84 5.63 6.61
CA GLY A 60 6.84 4.83 7.32
C GLY A 60 6.25 5.55 8.54
N ALA A 61 7.09 6.23 9.33
CA ALA A 61 6.66 6.98 10.50
C ALA A 61 5.71 8.13 10.13
N LEU A 62 6.10 8.95 9.14
CA LEU A 62 5.28 10.08 8.72
C LEU A 62 4.00 9.61 8.04
N TYR A 63 4.08 8.58 7.19
CA TYR A 63 2.90 7.99 6.57
C TYR A 63 1.88 7.53 7.61
N MET A 64 2.31 6.79 8.62
CA MET A 64 1.46 6.31 9.71
C MET A 64 0.79 7.48 10.46
N ILE A 65 1.58 8.48 10.86
CA ILE A 65 1.07 9.63 11.62
C ILE A 65 0.01 10.39 10.80
N VAL A 66 0.28 10.66 9.53
CA VAL A 66 -0.64 11.40 8.66
C VAL A 66 -1.89 10.58 8.35
N ALA A 67 -1.75 9.29 8.04
CA ALA A 67 -2.87 8.39 7.78
C ALA A 67 -3.80 8.24 8.99
N MET A 68 -3.27 8.14 10.20
CA MET A 68 -4.07 8.12 11.45
C MET A 68 -4.91 9.39 11.64
N ASN A 69 -4.45 10.51 11.11
CA ASN A 69 -5.14 11.79 11.20
C ASN A 69 -5.89 12.17 9.91
N ALA A 70 -5.88 11.31 8.88
CA ALA A 70 -6.42 11.63 7.56
C ALA A 70 -7.89 12.09 7.62
N GLY A 71 -8.76 11.40 8.37
CA GLY A 71 -10.14 11.79 8.52
C GLY A 71 -10.31 13.17 9.17
N ARG A 72 -9.49 13.52 10.18
CA ARG A 72 -9.52 14.85 10.81
C ARG A 72 -9.05 15.92 9.83
N ILE A 73 -7.97 15.67 9.11
CA ILE A 73 -7.38 16.60 8.14
C ILE A 73 -8.36 16.82 6.98
N VAL A 74 -8.93 15.76 6.41
CA VAL A 74 -9.88 15.85 5.31
C VAL A 74 -11.13 16.63 5.73
N ARG A 75 -11.73 16.35 6.89
CA ARG A 75 -12.86 17.13 7.39
C ARG A 75 -12.52 18.61 7.64
N ALA A 76 -11.29 18.92 8.08
CA ALA A 76 -10.87 20.31 8.22
C ALA A 76 -10.75 21.00 6.84
N LEU A 77 -10.23 20.29 5.83
CA LEU A 77 -10.16 20.80 4.45
C LEU A 77 -11.54 20.97 3.82
N GLU A 78 -12.49 20.06 4.10
CA GLU A 78 -13.87 20.13 3.58
C GLU A 78 -14.64 21.38 4.01
N ARG A 79 -14.21 22.06 5.05
CA ARG A 79 -14.77 23.36 5.44
C ARG A 79 -14.46 24.47 4.43
N HIS A 80 -13.42 24.28 3.62
CA HIS A 80 -12.90 25.30 2.70
C HIS A 80 -12.95 24.85 1.23
N MET A 81 -12.92 23.53 0.97
CA MET A 81 -12.89 22.99 -0.38
C MET A 81 -13.50 21.58 -0.44
N SER A 82 -13.93 21.17 -1.63
CA SER A 82 -14.43 19.80 -1.84
C SER A 82 -13.31 18.76 -1.78
N PRO A 83 -13.64 17.47 -1.47
CA PRO A 83 -12.66 16.37 -1.51
C PRO A 83 -11.95 16.25 -2.87
N ARG A 84 -12.66 16.52 -3.99
CA ARG A 84 -12.05 16.55 -5.34
C ARG A 84 -10.96 17.63 -5.44
N ARG A 85 -11.23 18.84 -4.96
CA ARG A 85 -10.25 19.94 -4.98
C ARG A 85 -9.08 19.66 -4.04
N ALA A 86 -9.34 19.10 -2.86
CA ALA A 86 -8.30 18.68 -1.94
C ALA A 86 -7.37 17.65 -2.58
N LEU A 87 -7.93 16.62 -3.26
CA LEU A 87 -7.15 15.64 -4.00
C LEU A 87 -6.34 16.28 -5.13
N ALA A 88 -6.92 17.19 -5.91
CA ALA A 88 -6.21 17.90 -6.98
C ALA A 88 -5.02 18.70 -6.44
N LEU A 89 -5.18 19.41 -5.30
CA LEU A 89 -4.08 20.14 -4.65
C LEU A 89 -2.98 19.21 -4.13
N ILE A 90 -3.35 18.05 -3.57
CA ILE A 90 -2.37 17.05 -3.13
C ILE A 90 -1.54 16.54 -4.31
N LEU A 91 -2.19 16.21 -5.44
CA LEU A 91 -1.48 15.75 -6.64
C LEU A 91 -0.59 16.84 -7.24
N LEU A 92 -1.09 18.07 -7.29
CA LEU A 92 -0.31 19.23 -7.77
C LEU A 92 0.92 19.46 -6.89
N ALA A 93 0.76 19.44 -5.55
CA ALA A 93 1.86 19.62 -4.62
C ALA A 93 2.94 18.54 -4.79
N GLN A 94 2.55 17.26 -4.89
CA GLN A 94 3.48 16.16 -5.17
C GLN A 94 4.18 16.37 -6.53
N GLY A 95 3.43 16.72 -7.58
CA GLY A 95 3.96 16.92 -8.92
C GLY A 95 4.99 18.07 -8.96
N VAL A 96 4.73 19.19 -8.29
CA VAL A 96 5.64 20.35 -8.24
C VAL A 96 6.87 20.07 -7.39
N LEU A 97 6.78 19.26 -6.34
CA LEU A 97 7.92 18.86 -5.52
C LEU A 97 8.87 17.90 -6.25
N ALA A 98 8.35 17.04 -7.11
CA ALA A 98 9.15 16.00 -7.76
C ALA A 98 10.37 16.51 -8.56
N PRO A 99 10.30 17.58 -9.38
CA PRO A 99 11.45 18.11 -10.11
C PRO A 99 12.54 18.75 -9.25
N ILE A 100 12.27 19.06 -7.98
CA ILE A 100 13.22 19.76 -7.11
C ILE A 100 14.50 18.94 -6.92
N VAL A 101 14.40 17.60 -6.88
CA VAL A 101 15.58 16.72 -6.76
C VAL A 101 16.52 16.82 -7.97
N LEU A 102 16.01 17.20 -9.14
CA LEU A 102 16.82 17.44 -10.34
C LEU A 102 17.44 18.84 -10.33
N LEU A 103 16.68 19.85 -9.87
CA LEU A 103 17.14 21.25 -9.82
C LEU A 103 18.18 21.47 -8.73
N VAL A 104 18.07 20.74 -7.62
CA VAL A 104 19.00 20.82 -6.47
C VAL A 104 19.39 19.39 -6.09
N PRO A 105 20.34 18.75 -6.82
CA PRO A 105 20.74 17.36 -6.60
C PRO A 105 21.57 17.23 -5.31
N HIS A 106 20.91 17.18 -4.18
CA HIS A 106 21.51 17.07 -2.85
C HIS A 106 20.77 16.06 -2.00
N VAL A 107 21.47 15.34 -1.13
CA VAL A 107 20.92 14.33 -0.23
C VAL A 107 19.74 14.86 0.58
N MET A 108 19.85 16.07 1.15
CA MET A 108 18.75 16.70 1.91
C MET A 108 17.52 16.98 1.06
N THR A 109 17.70 17.30 -0.22
CA THR A 109 16.58 17.52 -1.15
C THR A 109 15.83 16.20 -1.39
N LEU A 110 16.56 15.09 -1.58
CA LEU A 110 15.97 13.76 -1.70
C LEU A 110 15.14 13.43 -0.44
N TRP A 111 15.71 13.64 0.76
CA TRP A 111 15.02 13.41 2.03
C TRP A 111 13.74 14.24 2.16
N ILE A 112 13.83 15.55 1.95
CA ILE A 112 12.69 16.45 2.07
C ILE A 112 11.60 16.07 1.07
N CYS A 113 11.95 15.83 -0.20
CA CYS A 113 11.00 15.41 -1.22
C CYS A 113 10.33 14.07 -0.84
N ALA A 114 11.11 13.04 -0.52
CA ALA A 114 10.59 11.72 -0.19
C ALA A 114 9.60 11.77 0.99
N VAL A 115 10.00 12.38 2.10
CA VAL A 115 9.21 12.46 3.32
C VAL A 115 7.94 13.31 3.12
N THR A 116 8.05 14.46 2.43
CA THR A 116 6.90 15.33 2.17
C THR A 116 5.90 14.67 1.21
N MET A 117 6.38 14.07 0.12
CA MET A 117 5.50 13.38 -0.83
C MET A 117 4.81 12.18 -0.21
N THR A 118 5.49 11.49 0.73
CA THR A 118 4.92 10.41 1.53
C THR A 118 3.74 10.91 2.39
N ALA A 119 3.85 12.08 3.01
CA ALA A 119 2.75 12.68 3.77
C ALA A 119 1.52 12.99 2.89
N PHE A 120 1.74 13.53 1.69
CA PHE A 120 0.66 13.74 0.72
C PHE A 120 0.03 12.41 0.27
N GLY A 121 0.83 11.37 0.03
CA GLY A 121 0.35 10.03 -0.28
C GLY A 121 -0.57 9.46 0.81
N ALA A 122 -0.25 9.68 2.08
CA ALA A 122 -1.06 9.23 3.20
C ALA A 122 -2.45 9.90 3.27
N LEU A 123 -2.63 11.09 2.71
CA LEU A 123 -3.92 11.77 2.58
C LEU A 123 -4.66 11.38 1.29
N GLN A 124 -3.93 11.17 0.22
CA GLN A 124 -4.46 10.86 -1.10
C GLN A 124 -5.30 9.58 -1.11
N TRP A 125 -4.80 8.50 -0.52
CA TRP A 125 -5.44 7.19 -0.61
C TRP A 125 -6.78 7.12 0.12
N PRO A 126 -6.95 7.61 1.37
CA PRO A 126 -8.27 7.65 2.02
C PRO A 126 -9.32 8.43 1.23
N ILE A 127 -8.94 9.53 0.55
CA ILE A 127 -9.85 10.29 -0.30
C ILE A 127 -10.27 9.48 -1.53
N ILE A 128 -9.33 8.85 -2.23
CA ILE A 128 -9.64 8.00 -3.39
C ILE A 128 -10.50 6.81 -2.97
N GLN A 129 -10.20 6.16 -1.85
CA GLN A 129 -10.96 5.04 -1.31
C GLN A 129 -12.40 5.46 -0.96
N HIS A 130 -12.59 6.66 -0.43
CA HIS A 130 -13.93 7.20 -0.17
C HIS A 130 -14.74 7.31 -1.46
N TYR A 131 -14.20 7.88 -2.55
CA TYR A 131 -14.87 7.88 -3.85
C TYR A 131 -15.11 6.48 -4.43
N LEU A 132 -14.19 5.55 -4.13
CA LEU A 132 -14.27 4.18 -4.63
C LEU A 132 -15.48 3.43 -4.08
N VAL A 133 -15.73 3.53 -2.77
CA VAL A 133 -16.74 2.70 -2.10
C VAL A 133 -18.08 3.39 -1.92
N SER A 134 -18.14 4.72 -1.94
CA SER A 134 -19.35 5.49 -1.71
C SER A 134 -20.45 5.17 -2.73
N GLY A 135 -21.64 4.87 -2.24
CA GLY A 135 -22.81 4.49 -3.04
C GLY A 135 -22.73 3.10 -3.68
N ARG A 136 -21.79 2.25 -3.25
CA ARG A 136 -21.62 0.88 -3.73
C ARG A 136 -21.83 -0.14 -2.63
N HIS A 137 -22.46 -1.28 -3.00
CA HIS A 137 -22.73 -2.40 -2.09
C HIS A 137 -22.52 -3.74 -2.81
N GLY A 138 -22.27 -4.81 -2.06
CA GLY A 138 -22.20 -6.18 -2.56
C GLY A 138 -21.25 -6.38 -3.74
N ALA A 139 -21.76 -6.92 -4.86
CA ALA A 139 -20.95 -7.22 -6.04
C ALA A 139 -20.36 -5.95 -6.71
N SER A 140 -21.09 -4.83 -6.71
CA SER A 140 -20.58 -3.56 -7.27
C SER A 140 -19.36 -3.06 -6.50
N MET A 141 -19.39 -3.12 -5.17
CA MET A 141 -18.27 -2.75 -4.32
C MET A 141 -17.08 -3.70 -4.53
N ARG A 142 -17.32 -5.03 -4.56
CA ARG A 142 -16.28 -6.02 -4.82
C ARG A 142 -15.57 -5.76 -6.15
N ASN A 143 -16.31 -5.49 -7.20
CA ASN A 143 -15.75 -5.21 -8.52
C ASN A 143 -14.95 -3.90 -8.53
N ALA A 144 -15.43 -2.84 -7.88
CA ALA A 144 -14.72 -1.58 -7.77
C ALA A 144 -13.39 -1.74 -7.02
N ILE A 145 -13.38 -2.49 -5.90
CA ILE A 145 -12.16 -2.82 -5.13
C ILE A 145 -11.19 -3.65 -5.98
N GLY A 146 -11.69 -4.62 -6.75
CA GLY A 146 -10.86 -5.43 -7.65
C GLY A 146 -10.16 -4.59 -8.73
N TRP A 147 -10.90 -3.74 -9.45
CA TRP A 147 -10.35 -2.82 -10.44
C TRP A 147 -9.34 -1.83 -9.84
N TRP A 148 -9.67 -1.27 -8.69
CA TRP A 148 -8.78 -0.35 -7.98
C TRP A 148 -7.45 -1.02 -7.60
N ASN A 149 -7.51 -2.22 -7.01
CA ASN A 149 -6.32 -2.97 -6.63
C ASN A 149 -5.48 -3.39 -7.85
N THR A 150 -6.11 -3.86 -8.91
CA THR A 150 -5.41 -4.21 -10.16
C THR A 150 -4.68 -2.99 -10.72
N SER A 151 -5.33 -1.81 -10.72
CA SER A 151 -4.74 -0.56 -11.23
C SER A 151 -3.48 -0.16 -10.47
N TRP A 152 -3.53 -0.07 -9.14
CA TRP A 152 -2.36 0.40 -8.39
C TRP A 152 -1.24 -0.64 -8.31
N MET A 153 -1.56 -1.94 -8.25
CA MET A 153 -0.54 -2.98 -8.19
C MET A 153 0.19 -3.14 -9.52
N SER A 154 -0.51 -3.07 -10.64
CA SER A 154 0.15 -3.08 -11.96
C SER A 154 1.04 -1.85 -12.16
N ALA A 155 0.56 -0.67 -11.77
CA ALA A 155 1.34 0.56 -11.86
C ALA A 155 2.63 0.52 -11.02
N THR A 156 2.55 0.02 -9.78
CA THR A 156 3.74 -0.10 -8.92
C THR A 156 4.72 -1.15 -9.45
N ALA A 157 4.22 -2.27 -9.99
CA ALA A 157 5.07 -3.26 -10.65
C ALA A 157 5.82 -2.68 -11.85
N ILE A 158 5.12 -1.93 -12.72
CA ILE A 158 5.70 -1.26 -13.88
C ILE A 158 6.71 -0.19 -13.43
N GLY A 159 6.36 0.65 -12.44
CA GLY A 159 7.24 1.70 -11.95
C GLY A 159 8.58 1.17 -11.45
N LEU A 160 8.56 0.09 -10.67
CA LEU A 160 9.79 -0.55 -10.20
C LEU A 160 10.54 -1.25 -11.35
N ALA A 161 9.84 -1.98 -12.22
CA ALA A 161 10.49 -2.68 -13.33
C ALA A 161 11.19 -1.72 -14.31
N LEU A 162 10.65 -0.50 -14.51
CA LEU A 162 11.26 0.50 -15.38
C LEU A 162 12.52 1.14 -14.79
N THR A 163 12.76 1.04 -13.48
CA THR A 163 13.93 1.64 -12.83
C THR A 163 15.25 1.13 -13.39
N GLY A 164 15.40 -0.19 -13.62
CA GLY A 164 16.61 -0.77 -14.18
C GLY A 164 16.90 -0.31 -15.63
N PRO A 165 15.95 -0.36 -16.57
CA PRO A 165 16.11 0.24 -17.90
C PRO A 165 16.43 1.73 -17.88
N LEU A 166 15.85 2.51 -16.97
CA LEU A 166 16.21 3.94 -16.80
C LEU A 166 17.65 4.10 -16.30
N GLU A 167 18.10 3.27 -15.40
CA GLU A 167 19.48 3.24 -14.91
C GLU A 167 20.44 2.91 -16.03
N ALA A 168 20.20 1.83 -16.78
CA ALA A 168 21.01 1.42 -17.93
C ALA A 168 21.08 2.48 -19.05
N ALA A 169 20.03 3.30 -19.18
CA ALA A 169 19.99 4.41 -20.13
C ALA A 169 20.61 5.72 -19.58
N GLY A 170 21.11 5.76 -18.34
CA GLY A 170 21.60 6.98 -17.68
C GLY A 170 20.48 7.98 -17.34
N LEU A 171 19.25 7.54 -17.27
CA LEU A 171 18.05 8.37 -17.05
C LEU A 171 17.47 8.25 -15.63
N LEU A 172 18.14 7.58 -14.71
CA LEU A 172 17.65 7.31 -13.36
C LEU A 172 17.29 8.59 -12.60
N ASN A 173 18.07 9.66 -12.79
CA ASN A 173 17.82 10.96 -12.16
C ASN A 173 16.46 11.59 -12.58
N TYR A 174 15.86 11.13 -13.66
CA TYR A 174 14.54 11.58 -14.12
C TYR A 174 13.39 10.76 -13.58
N ALA A 175 13.65 9.66 -12.84
CA ALA A 175 12.61 8.79 -12.30
C ALA A 175 11.64 9.58 -11.41
N ILE A 176 12.15 10.28 -10.38
CA ILE A 176 11.31 11.10 -9.48
C ILE A 176 10.69 12.31 -10.22
N PRO A 177 11.44 13.11 -10.99
CA PRO A 177 10.87 14.23 -11.77
C PRO A 177 9.75 13.84 -12.73
N SER A 178 9.74 12.61 -13.26
CA SER A 178 8.67 12.11 -14.14
C SER A 178 7.30 12.07 -13.47
N MET A 179 7.25 12.14 -12.15
CA MET A 179 5.97 12.24 -11.41
C MET A 179 5.18 13.49 -11.76
N LEU A 180 5.82 14.62 -12.12
CA LEU A 180 5.10 15.83 -12.49
C LEU A 180 4.12 15.60 -13.65
N PRO A 181 4.54 15.19 -14.87
CA PRO A 181 3.62 14.97 -15.97
C PRO A 181 2.62 13.84 -15.68
N ILE A 182 3.01 12.81 -14.94
CA ILE A 182 2.13 11.69 -14.57
C ILE A 182 1.00 12.16 -13.66
N LEU A 183 1.30 12.96 -12.64
CA LEU A 183 0.28 13.46 -11.71
C LEU A 183 -0.59 14.54 -12.33
N LEU A 184 -0.06 15.38 -13.24
CA LEU A 184 -0.86 16.30 -14.05
C LEU A 184 -1.85 15.53 -14.95
N ALA A 185 -1.42 14.42 -15.56
CA ALA A 185 -2.33 13.56 -16.31
C ALA A 185 -3.42 12.94 -15.42
N ALA A 186 -3.07 12.52 -14.19
CA ALA A 186 -4.06 12.03 -13.22
C ALA A 186 -5.10 13.10 -12.87
N MET A 187 -4.69 14.36 -12.72
CA MET A 187 -5.60 15.48 -12.46
C MET A 187 -6.63 15.69 -13.58
N CYS A 188 -6.30 15.41 -14.85
CA CYS A 188 -7.28 15.47 -15.93
C CYS A 188 -8.44 14.50 -15.72
N PHE A 189 -8.20 13.32 -15.18
CA PHE A 189 -9.25 12.34 -14.87
C PHE A 189 -10.10 12.74 -13.66
N LEU A 190 -9.62 13.61 -12.76
CA LEU A 190 -10.41 14.15 -11.64
C LEU A 190 -11.58 15.01 -12.13
N LEU A 191 -11.54 15.53 -13.35
CA LEU A 191 -12.68 16.24 -13.94
C LEU A 191 -13.95 15.37 -14.04
N ALA A 192 -13.79 14.05 -14.10
CA ALA A 192 -14.90 13.11 -14.08
C ALA A 192 -15.42 12.75 -12.67
N PHE A 193 -14.78 13.26 -11.62
CA PHE A 193 -15.22 13.05 -10.24
C PHE A 193 -16.22 14.14 -9.85
N PRO A 194 -17.32 13.81 -9.13
CA PRO A 194 -18.15 14.84 -8.53
C PRO A 194 -17.38 15.60 -7.44
N GLU A 195 -17.85 16.77 -7.07
CA GLU A 195 -17.23 17.58 -5.99
C GLU A 195 -17.19 16.80 -4.67
N HIS A 196 -18.27 16.04 -4.38
CA HIS A 196 -18.38 15.19 -3.20
C HIS A 196 -18.68 13.74 -3.60
N PRO A 197 -18.21 12.74 -2.84
CA PRO A 197 -18.56 11.35 -3.02
C PRO A 197 -20.08 11.12 -2.92
N ALA A 198 -20.56 10.02 -3.48
CA ALA A 198 -21.96 9.62 -3.35
C ALA A 198 -22.32 9.35 -1.88
N ARG A 199 -23.59 9.54 -1.51
CA ARG A 199 -24.06 9.14 -0.17
C ARG A 199 -24.03 7.63 -0.02
N HIS A 200 -23.58 7.18 1.14
CA HIS A 200 -23.55 5.76 1.49
C HIS A 200 -24.68 5.46 2.48
N GLU A 201 -25.58 4.55 2.11
CA GLU A 201 -26.71 4.14 2.96
C GLU A 201 -26.26 3.04 3.91
N ALA A 202 -25.94 3.41 5.15
CA ALA A 202 -25.42 2.51 6.17
C ALA A 202 -26.36 1.33 6.50
N THR A 203 -27.68 1.53 6.44
CA THR A 203 -28.68 0.48 6.71
C THR A 203 -28.66 -0.62 5.67
N LEU A 204 -28.60 -0.28 4.38
CA LEU A 204 -28.50 -1.25 3.28
C LEU A 204 -27.15 -1.97 3.33
N HIS A 205 -26.10 -1.26 3.72
CA HIS A 205 -24.77 -1.84 3.86
C HIS A 205 -24.73 -2.90 4.98
N ALA A 206 -25.21 -2.57 6.18
CA ALA A 206 -25.21 -3.48 7.34
C ALA A 206 -25.98 -4.79 7.07
N ALA A 207 -27.10 -4.72 6.36
CA ALA A 207 -27.90 -5.90 6.02
C ALA A 207 -27.20 -6.87 5.04
N SER A 208 -26.18 -6.41 4.31
CA SER A 208 -25.45 -7.21 3.32
C SER A 208 -24.20 -7.91 3.85
N VAL A 209 -23.79 -7.65 5.11
CA VAL A 209 -22.52 -8.12 5.68
C VAL A 209 -22.71 -9.46 6.41
N PRO A 210 -22.05 -10.55 5.97
CA PRO A 210 -22.06 -11.82 6.70
C PRO A 210 -21.42 -11.71 8.08
N SER A 211 -21.98 -12.39 9.07
CA SER A 211 -21.49 -12.38 10.47
C SER A 211 -20.03 -12.83 10.62
N SER A 212 -19.55 -13.70 9.71
CA SER A 212 -18.16 -14.18 9.67
C SER A 212 -17.14 -13.10 9.31
N TYR A 213 -17.55 -11.97 8.70
CA TYR A 213 -16.61 -10.95 8.23
C TYR A 213 -15.98 -10.13 9.35
N GLY A 214 -16.72 -9.90 10.45
CA GLY A 214 -16.18 -9.18 11.61
C GLY A 214 -14.94 -9.84 12.24
N PRO A 215 -14.98 -11.15 12.57
CA PRO A 215 -13.81 -11.91 13.01
C PRO A 215 -12.64 -11.87 12.03
N LEU A 216 -12.90 -12.04 10.74
CA LEU A 216 -11.87 -12.02 9.69
C LEU A 216 -11.25 -10.64 9.51
N LEU A 217 -12.04 -9.58 9.62
CA LEU A 217 -11.52 -8.21 9.64
C LEU A 217 -10.55 -8.00 10.81
N ARG A 218 -10.89 -8.48 12.02
CA ARG A 218 -9.99 -8.35 13.17
C ARG A 218 -8.67 -9.10 12.97
N ALA A 219 -8.71 -10.32 12.43
CA ALA A 219 -7.52 -11.07 12.09
C ALA A 219 -6.71 -10.41 10.97
N SER A 220 -7.38 -9.94 9.92
CA SER A 220 -6.74 -9.23 8.80
C SER A 220 -6.07 -7.93 9.25
N ARG A 221 -6.65 -7.18 10.19
CA ARG A 221 -6.04 -5.97 10.78
C ARG A 221 -4.75 -6.25 11.55
N VAL A 222 -4.55 -7.48 12.03
CA VAL A 222 -3.28 -7.91 12.64
C VAL A 222 -2.27 -8.29 11.56
N LEU A 223 -2.69 -9.08 10.56
CA LEU A 223 -1.78 -9.57 9.52
C LEU A 223 -1.41 -8.50 8.49
N HIS A 224 -2.27 -7.52 8.29
CA HIS A 224 -2.05 -6.46 7.31
C HIS A 224 -0.75 -5.66 7.54
N PRO A 225 -0.51 -5.08 8.74
CA PRO A 225 0.78 -4.45 9.04
C PRO A 225 1.96 -5.43 8.97
N MET A 226 1.75 -6.73 9.22
CA MET A 226 2.81 -7.74 9.06
C MET A 226 3.28 -7.86 7.60
N GLY A 227 2.34 -7.86 6.65
CA GLY A 227 2.68 -7.85 5.23
C GLY A 227 3.53 -6.64 4.84
N TYR A 228 3.19 -5.46 5.34
CA TYR A 228 3.96 -4.23 5.09
C TYR A 228 5.25 -4.11 5.89
N LEU A 229 5.32 -4.73 7.06
CA LEU A 229 6.55 -4.90 7.83
C LEU A 229 7.61 -5.65 7.00
N VAL A 230 7.22 -6.76 6.39
CA VAL A 230 8.14 -7.55 5.55
C VAL A 230 8.63 -6.75 4.35
N ILE A 231 7.73 -6.02 3.67
CA ILE A 231 8.10 -5.17 2.55
C ILE A 231 8.99 -4.01 3.02
N GLY A 232 8.61 -3.33 4.08
CA GLY A 232 9.40 -2.23 4.66
C GLY A 232 10.78 -2.68 5.15
N ALA A 233 10.90 -3.94 5.61
CA ALA A 233 12.17 -4.54 5.99
C ALA A 233 13.04 -4.87 4.77
N LEU A 234 12.45 -5.42 3.70
CA LEU A 234 13.18 -5.95 2.55
C LEU A 234 13.49 -4.87 1.50
N SER A 235 12.53 -3.99 1.16
CA SER A 235 12.70 -3.04 0.04
C SER A 235 13.95 -2.14 0.16
N PRO A 236 14.28 -1.54 1.32
CA PRO A 236 15.49 -0.72 1.46
C PRO A 236 16.78 -1.52 1.40
N VAL A 237 16.71 -2.86 1.56
CA VAL A 237 17.87 -3.77 1.55
C VAL A 237 18.07 -4.40 0.16
N LEU A 238 17.02 -4.46 -0.66
CA LEU A 238 17.06 -5.11 -1.99
C LEU A 238 18.25 -4.67 -2.87
N PRO A 239 18.59 -3.37 -3.02
CA PRO A 239 19.73 -2.98 -3.84
C PRO A 239 21.05 -3.68 -3.41
N TYR A 240 21.23 -3.88 -2.11
CA TYR A 240 22.48 -4.47 -1.56
C TYR A 240 22.50 -6.00 -1.60
N LEU A 241 21.35 -6.67 -1.72
CA LEU A 241 21.31 -8.13 -1.89
C LEU A 241 21.91 -8.55 -3.23
N PHE A 242 21.82 -7.72 -4.26
CA PHE A 242 22.39 -8.00 -5.57
C PHE A 242 23.92 -7.93 -5.60
N ALA A 243 24.55 -7.26 -4.66
CA ALA A 243 26.02 -7.17 -4.59
C ALA A 243 26.70 -8.54 -4.48
N GLY A 244 26.00 -9.54 -3.92
CA GLY A 244 26.47 -10.94 -3.84
C GLY A 244 26.04 -11.83 -5.01
N LEU A 245 25.28 -11.30 -5.96
CA LEU A 245 24.72 -12.03 -7.11
C LEU A 245 25.38 -11.54 -8.40
N ALA A 246 25.66 -12.43 -9.33
CA ALA A 246 26.27 -12.09 -10.64
C ALA A 246 25.25 -11.49 -11.63
N THR A 247 24.31 -10.67 -11.12
CA THR A 247 23.23 -10.08 -11.89
C THR A 247 23.65 -8.70 -12.42
N ALA A 248 23.40 -8.42 -13.70
CA ALA A 248 23.61 -7.09 -14.25
C ALA A 248 22.67 -6.05 -13.59
N GLU A 249 23.16 -4.85 -13.29
CA GLU A 249 22.44 -3.76 -12.60
C GLU A 249 21.07 -3.47 -13.23
N ALA A 250 20.99 -3.46 -14.55
CA ALA A 250 19.72 -3.27 -15.29
C ALA A 250 18.60 -4.26 -14.89
N TRP A 251 18.93 -5.41 -14.29
CA TRP A 251 17.97 -6.43 -13.86
C TRP A 251 17.64 -6.37 -12.35
N HIS A 252 18.35 -5.59 -11.54
CA HIS A 252 18.12 -5.54 -10.10
C HIS A 252 16.68 -5.11 -9.78
N ALA A 253 16.24 -3.98 -10.30
CA ALA A 253 14.89 -3.48 -10.08
C ALA A 253 13.80 -4.32 -10.79
N PRO A 254 13.97 -4.79 -12.05
CA PRO A 254 13.05 -5.74 -12.67
C PRO A 254 12.86 -7.04 -11.89
N ILE A 255 13.94 -7.67 -11.41
CA ILE A 255 13.85 -8.87 -10.56
C ILE A 255 13.12 -8.52 -9.24
N SER A 256 13.46 -7.40 -8.64
CA SER A 256 12.77 -6.92 -7.44
C SER A 256 11.28 -6.71 -7.66
N SER A 257 10.84 -6.35 -8.87
CA SER A 257 9.42 -6.16 -9.20
C SER A 257 8.60 -7.46 -9.20
N THR A 258 9.25 -8.62 -9.16
CA THR A 258 8.59 -9.94 -9.16
C THR A 258 7.55 -10.07 -8.03
N TRP A 259 7.84 -9.55 -6.84
CA TRP A 259 6.88 -9.62 -5.75
C TRP A 259 5.62 -8.76 -6.00
N HIS A 260 5.73 -7.64 -6.74
CA HIS A 260 4.57 -6.85 -7.15
C HIS A 260 3.70 -7.61 -8.15
N VAL A 261 4.33 -8.29 -9.13
CA VAL A 261 3.63 -9.12 -10.11
C VAL A 261 2.93 -10.27 -9.40
N ALA A 262 3.61 -10.98 -8.50
CA ALA A 262 3.03 -12.06 -7.72
C ALA A 262 1.87 -11.58 -6.83
N ARG A 263 1.99 -10.41 -6.21
CA ARG A 263 0.92 -9.75 -5.46
C ARG A 263 -0.29 -9.46 -6.34
N LEU A 264 -0.07 -8.91 -7.52
CA LEU A 264 -1.13 -8.66 -8.50
C LEU A 264 -1.86 -9.96 -8.88
N LEU A 265 -1.13 -11.03 -9.19
CA LEU A 265 -1.71 -12.35 -9.53
C LEU A 265 -2.56 -12.90 -8.38
N SER A 266 -2.08 -12.78 -7.13
CA SER A 266 -2.85 -13.18 -5.95
C SER A 266 -4.16 -12.40 -5.83
N VAL A 267 -4.12 -11.09 -6.02
CA VAL A 267 -5.32 -10.24 -5.97
C VAL A 267 -6.28 -10.55 -7.11
N LEU A 268 -5.80 -10.77 -8.33
CA LEU A 268 -6.63 -11.17 -9.47
C LEU A 268 -7.36 -12.50 -9.18
N LEU A 269 -6.66 -13.49 -8.61
CA LEU A 269 -7.26 -14.77 -8.21
C LEU A 269 -8.36 -14.56 -7.16
N LEU A 270 -8.11 -13.79 -6.12
CA LEU A 270 -9.08 -13.56 -5.05
C LEU A 270 -10.27 -12.70 -5.53
N TRP A 271 -10.04 -11.74 -6.41
CA TRP A 271 -11.13 -10.95 -6.99
C TRP A 271 -12.06 -11.78 -7.89
N GLN A 272 -11.49 -12.64 -8.70
CA GLN A 272 -12.24 -13.51 -9.63
C GLN A 272 -12.98 -14.65 -8.93
N THR A 273 -12.66 -14.94 -7.67
CA THR A 273 -13.17 -16.09 -6.95
C THR A 273 -13.81 -15.69 -5.62
N ILE A 274 -14.63 -16.59 -5.07
CA ILE A 274 -15.28 -16.41 -3.77
C ILE A 274 -14.88 -17.49 -2.75
N PHE A 275 -13.97 -18.40 -3.12
CA PHE A 275 -13.60 -19.54 -2.27
C PHE A 275 -13.01 -19.12 -0.92
N TRP A 276 -12.40 -17.96 -0.85
CA TRP A 276 -11.74 -17.41 0.33
C TRP A 276 -12.68 -16.67 1.29
N HIS A 277 -13.90 -16.30 0.82
CA HIS A 277 -14.88 -15.57 1.62
C HIS A 277 -15.27 -16.37 2.87
N GLY A 278 -15.19 -15.73 4.03
CA GLY A 278 -15.53 -16.36 5.31
C GLY A 278 -14.53 -17.42 5.80
N ARG A 279 -13.41 -17.65 5.13
CA ARG A 279 -12.45 -18.72 5.43
C ARG A 279 -11.12 -18.19 5.97
N GLY A 280 -10.83 -18.52 7.24
CA GLY A 280 -9.56 -18.13 7.87
C GLY A 280 -8.31 -18.84 7.31
N VAL A 281 -8.47 -20.01 6.65
CA VAL A 281 -7.36 -20.78 6.08
C VAL A 281 -6.57 -19.95 5.06
N THR A 282 -7.22 -19.09 4.30
CA THR A 282 -6.56 -18.20 3.34
C THR A 282 -5.53 -17.29 4.03
N LEU A 283 -5.89 -16.74 5.20
CA LEU A 283 -4.98 -15.90 5.98
C LEU A 283 -3.78 -16.69 6.53
N VAL A 284 -4.00 -17.94 6.97
CA VAL A 284 -2.93 -18.83 7.47
C VAL A 284 -1.94 -19.15 6.35
N VAL A 285 -2.44 -19.61 5.19
CA VAL A 285 -1.58 -19.93 4.03
C VAL A 285 -0.81 -18.68 3.57
N SER A 286 -1.47 -17.54 3.55
CA SER A 286 -0.82 -16.26 3.17
C SER A 286 0.29 -15.87 4.14
N GLY A 287 0.10 -16.08 5.45
CA GLY A 287 1.13 -15.82 6.46
C GLY A 287 2.34 -16.75 6.30
N ILE A 288 2.13 -18.02 5.97
CA ILE A 288 3.20 -18.99 5.68
C ILE A 288 3.98 -18.56 4.44
N LEU A 289 3.28 -18.23 3.33
CA LEU A 289 3.92 -17.77 2.10
C LEU A 289 4.73 -16.49 2.31
N LEU A 290 4.19 -15.54 3.07
CA LEU A 290 4.88 -14.30 3.42
C LEU A 290 6.18 -14.56 4.17
N SER A 291 6.13 -15.41 5.22
CA SER A 291 7.29 -15.71 6.07
C SER A 291 8.35 -16.52 5.34
N ALA A 292 7.95 -17.57 4.62
CA ALA A 292 8.86 -18.39 3.82
C ALA A 292 9.49 -17.59 2.68
N GLY A 293 8.67 -16.78 1.98
CA GLY A 293 9.14 -15.92 0.89
C GLY A 293 10.15 -14.88 1.36
N PHE A 294 9.90 -14.22 2.49
CA PHE A 294 10.86 -13.31 3.10
C PHE A 294 12.18 -13.99 3.44
N THR A 295 12.11 -15.16 4.08
CA THR A 295 13.31 -15.91 4.47
C THR A 295 14.14 -16.33 3.26
N LEU A 296 13.49 -16.86 2.22
CA LEU A 296 14.15 -17.25 0.98
C LEU A 296 14.78 -16.04 0.26
N ALA A 297 14.09 -14.90 0.20
CA ALA A 297 14.62 -13.69 -0.42
C ALA A 297 15.82 -13.12 0.37
N ALA A 298 15.71 -13.03 1.69
CA ALA A 298 16.76 -12.47 2.54
C ALA A 298 18.02 -13.35 2.65
N LEU A 299 17.88 -14.67 2.44
CA LEU A 299 18.99 -15.64 2.41
C LEU A 299 19.40 -16.04 1.00
N SER A 300 18.95 -15.31 -0.03
CA SER A 300 19.20 -15.71 -1.41
C SER A 300 20.70 -15.69 -1.73
N GLY A 301 21.21 -16.83 -2.21
CA GLY A 301 22.55 -16.97 -2.77
C GLY A 301 22.54 -17.09 -4.31
N SER A 302 21.38 -16.95 -4.94
CA SER A 302 21.22 -16.99 -6.40
C SER A 302 19.99 -16.19 -6.84
N GLU A 303 19.99 -15.72 -8.09
CA GLU A 303 18.84 -15.02 -8.68
C GLU A 303 17.55 -15.85 -8.61
N MET A 304 17.65 -17.15 -8.89
CA MET A 304 16.48 -18.05 -8.86
C MET A 304 15.87 -18.13 -7.45
N THR A 305 16.71 -18.27 -6.42
CA THR A 305 16.25 -18.31 -5.02
C THR A 305 15.58 -16.99 -4.63
N LEU A 306 16.14 -15.86 -5.07
CA LEU A 306 15.57 -14.53 -4.85
C LEU A 306 14.20 -14.41 -5.54
N ILE A 307 14.07 -14.79 -6.81
CA ILE A 307 12.83 -14.75 -7.58
C ILE A 307 11.75 -15.63 -6.92
N ILE A 308 12.08 -16.85 -6.50
CA ILE A 308 11.16 -17.75 -5.80
C ILE A 308 10.71 -17.14 -4.48
N GLY A 309 11.65 -16.59 -3.69
CA GLY A 309 11.35 -15.91 -2.43
C GLY A 309 10.43 -14.71 -2.63
N LEU A 310 10.74 -13.83 -3.57
CA LEU A 310 9.92 -12.67 -3.90
C LEU A 310 8.53 -13.05 -4.43
N THR A 311 8.44 -14.14 -5.21
CA THR A 311 7.16 -14.67 -5.70
C THR A 311 6.29 -15.14 -4.53
N ALA A 312 6.81 -15.99 -3.66
CA ALA A 312 6.08 -16.49 -2.49
C ALA A 312 5.64 -15.34 -1.56
N LEU A 313 6.55 -14.39 -1.29
CA LEU A 313 6.27 -13.19 -0.53
C LEU A 313 5.13 -12.37 -1.14
N GLY A 314 5.20 -12.12 -2.45
CA GLY A 314 4.19 -11.36 -3.18
C GLY A 314 2.82 -12.02 -3.16
N LEU A 315 2.73 -13.35 -3.35
CA LEU A 315 1.48 -14.11 -3.25
C LEU A 315 0.88 -14.00 -1.85
N GLY A 316 1.68 -14.19 -0.81
CA GLY A 316 1.24 -14.10 0.59
C GLY A 316 0.76 -12.69 0.95
N GLN A 317 1.55 -11.67 0.61
CA GLN A 317 1.24 -10.27 0.90
C GLN A 317 0.00 -9.79 0.13
N GLY A 318 -0.14 -10.19 -1.14
CA GLY A 318 -1.31 -9.85 -1.94
C GLY A 318 -2.60 -10.39 -1.36
N ALA A 319 -2.59 -11.63 -0.89
CA ALA A 319 -3.76 -12.24 -0.28
C ALA A 319 -4.09 -11.60 1.09
N ILE A 320 -3.10 -11.32 1.93
CA ILE A 320 -3.31 -10.61 3.21
C ILE A 320 -3.90 -9.22 2.94
N TYR A 321 -3.31 -8.48 1.99
CA TYR A 321 -3.76 -7.14 1.64
C TYR A 321 -5.21 -7.15 1.13
N TYR A 322 -5.52 -8.02 0.15
CA TYR A 322 -6.86 -8.06 -0.44
C TYR A 322 -7.94 -8.45 0.57
N ASN A 323 -7.66 -9.41 1.44
CA ASN A 323 -8.54 -9.75 2.56
C ASN A 323 -8.75 -8.54 3.48
N ALA A 324 -7.68 -7.83 3.86
CA ALA A 324 -7.75 -6.71 4.78
C ALA A 324 -8.58 -5.55 4.21
N ILE A 325 -8.33 -5.13 2.97
CA ILE A 325 -9.07 -4.02 2.34
C ILE A 325 -10.52 -4.42 2.06
N TYR A 326 -10.76 -5.66 1.58
CA TYR A 326 -12.09 -6.13 1.30
C TYR A 326 -12.96 -6.17 2.57
N TYR A 327 -12.49 -6.82 3.64
CA TYR A 327 -13.25 -6.88 4.89
C TYR A 327 -13.38 -5.51 5.57
N ALA A 328 -12.37 -4.64 5.45
CA ALA A 328 -12.47 -3.27 5.97
C ALA A 328 -13.59 -2.49 5.26
N MET A 329 -13.66 -2.56 3.94
CA MET A 329 -14.69 -1.89 3.16
C MET A 329 -16.07 -2.55 3.27
N ALA A 330 -16.12 -3.89 3.42
CA ALA A 330 -17.35 -4.64 3.58
C ALA A 330 -18.02 -4.44 4.95
N VAL A 331 -17.24 -4.27 6.02
CA VAL A 331 -17.74 -4.09 7.39
C VAL A 331 -17.86 -2.60 7.76
N GLY A 332 -17.03 -1.76 7.17
CA GLY A 332 -16.99 -0.32 7.43
C GLY A 332 -18.14 0.44 6.75
N ALA A 333 -18.41 1.66 7.24
CA ALA A 333 -19.45 2.53 6.71
C ALA A 333 -19.01 3.38 5.51
N ALA A 334 -18.00 2.98 4.77
CA ALA A 334 -17.44 3.70 3.61
C ALA A 334 -16.93 5.12 3.91
N GLU A 335 -16.45 5.35 5.13
CA GLU A 335 -15.95 6.65 5.57
C GLU A 335 -14.44 6.80 5.32
N VAL A 336 -13.96 8.04 5.24
CA VAL A 336 -12.51 8.37 5.12
C VAL A 336 -11.72 7.80 6.30
N GLU A 337 -12.32 7.71 7.49
CA GLU A 337 -11.74 7.12 8.70
C GLU A 337 -11.41 5.63 8.53
N ALA A 338 -12.25 4.87 7.83
CA ALA A 338 -11.99 3.46 7.56
C ALA A 338 -10.78 3.30 6.63
N GLY A 339 -10.69 4.15 5.60
CA GLY A 339 -9.52 4.25 4.73
C GLY A 339 -8.27 4.70 5.48
N GLY A 340 -8.38 5.74 6.30
CA GLY A 340 -7.29 6.23 7.15
C GLY A 340 -6.76 5.18 8.13
N THR A 341 -7.65 4.39 8.74
CA THR A 341 -7.24 3.26 9.60
C THR A 341 -6.50 2.19 8.81
N HIS A 342 -6.98 1.85 7.61
CA HIS A 342 -6.32 0.89 6.73
C HIS A 342 -4.92 1.36 6.35
N GLU A 343 -4.79 2.61 5.92
CA GLU A 343 -3.51 3.21 5.55
C GLU A 343 -2.56 3.40 6.75
N ALA A 344 -3.10 3.67 7.95
CA ALA A 344 -2.29 3.72 9.16
C ALA A 344 -1.64 2.37 9.50
N LEU A 345 -2.35 1.25 9.25
CA LEU A 345 -1.79 -0.10 9.40
C LEU A 345 -0.71 -0.39 8.34
N VAL A 346 -0.86 0.14 7.11
CA VAL A 346 0.20 0.13 6.08
C VAL A 346 1.44 0.86 6.62
N GLY A 347 1.26 2.08 7.12
CA GLY A 347 2.34 2.89 7.69
C GLY A 347 3.00 2.23 8.90
N ALA A 348 2.24 1.57 9.77
CA ALA A 348 2.79 0.82 10.91
C ALA A 348 3.74 -0.30 10.47
N GLY A 349 3.41 -1.01 9.40
CA GLY A 349 4.29 -2.01 8.81
C GLY A 349 5.56 -1.38 8.21
N TYR A 350 5.40 -0.34 7.40
CA TYR A 350 6.53 0.40 6.82
C TYR A 350 7.44 1.09 7.85
N LEU A 351 6.92 1.43 9.03
CA LEU A 351 7.72 1.91 10.15
C LEU A 351 8.49 0.77 10.83
N THR A 352 7.79 -0.31 11.15
CA THR A 352 8.34 -1.39 11.99
C THR A 352 9.40 -2.20 11.24
N GLY A 353 9.21 -2.45 9.93
CA GLY A 353 10.16 -3.22 9.12
C GLY A 353 11.58 -2.64 9.11
N PRO A 354 11.76 -1.38 8.67
CA PRO A 354 13.08 -0.73 8.71
C PRO A 354 13.64 -0.58 10.12
N MET A 355 12.79 -0.36 11.13
CA MET A 355 13.20 -0.30 12.53
C MET A 355 13.90 -1.59 12.96
N LEU A 356 13.36 -2.76 12.61
CA LEU A 356 14.01 -4.04 12.91
C LEU A 356 15.35 -4.19 12.17
N GLY A 357 15.45 -3.69 10.93
CA GLY A 357 16.69 -3.61 10.18
C GLY A 357 17.73 -2.72 10.87
N LEU A 358 17.34 -1.54 11.34
CA LEU A 358 18.20 -0.61 12.07
C LEU A 358 18.66 -1.21 13.40
N ILE A 359 17.79 -1.90 14.15
CA ILE A 359 18.15 -2.59 15.40
C ILE A 359 19.23 -3.65 15.11
N ALA A 360 19.07 -4.46 14.07
CA ALA A 360 20.05 -5.47 13.70
C ALA A 360 21.39 -4.83 13.27
N ALA A 361 21.33 -3.75 12.48
CA ALA A 361 22.52 -3.03 12.01
C ALA A 361 23.30 -2.38 13.17
N THR A 362 22.62 -1.68 14.08
CA THR A 362 23.25 -1.02 15.24
C THR A 362 23.81 -2.00 16.24
N ALA A 363 23.23 -3.19 16.37
CA ALA A 363 23.76 -4.27 17.20
C ALA A 363 24.96 -5.00 16.58
N GLY A 364 25.37 -4.66 15.34
CA GLY A 364 26.41 -5.38 14.60
C GLY A 364 26.07 -6.85 14.32
N ALA A 365 24.78 -7.19 14.32
CA ALA A 365 24.31 -8.56 14.45
C ALA A 365 24.08 -9.29 13.10
N GLY A 366 24.24 -8.61 11.98
CA GLY A 366 24.15 -9.19 10.63
C GLY A 366 22.77 -9.71 10.22
N THR A 367 22.71 -10.26 9.01
CA THR A 367 21.48 -10.73 8.35
C THR A 367 20.69 -11.79 9.15
N PRO A 368 21.31 -12.80 9.83
CA PRO A 368 20.55 -13.79 10.58
C PRO A 368 19.68 -13.20 11.70
N VAL A 369 20.21 -12.22 12.44
CA VAL A 369 19.45 -11.58 13.52
C VAL A 369 18.34 -10.70 12.96
N PHE A 370 18.59 -9.99 11.87
CA PHE A 370 17.54 -9.25 11.16
C PHE A 370 16.36 -10.17 10.77
N ILE A 371 16.66 -11.32 10.16
CA ILE A 371 15.65 -12.31 9.79
C ILE A 371 14.91 -12.83 11.02
N ALA A 372 15.64 -13.19 12.09
CA ALA A 372 15.03 -13.69 13.31
C ALA A 372 14.07 -12.66 13.96
N LEU A 373 14.44 -11.38 13.99
CA LEU A 373 13.58 -10.31 14.48
C LEU A 373 12.28 -10.19 13.67
N VAL A 374 12.39 -10.18 12.35
CA VAL A 374 11.22 -10.10 11.46
C VAL A 374 10.31 -11.32 11.64
N LEU A 375 10.89 -12.54 11.60
CA LEU A 375 10.12 -13.79 11.79
C LEU A 375 9.50 -13.88 13.17
N GLY A 376 10.17 -13.40 14.21
CA GLY A 376 9.65 -13.35 15.58
C GLY A 376 8.37 -12.50 15.66
N VAL A 377 8.38 -11.32 15.04
CA VAL A 377 7.18 -10.46 14.98
C VAL A 377 6.07 -11.11 14.16
N LEU A 378 6.40 -11.72 13.00
CA LEU A 378 5.42 -12.43 12.18
C LEU A 378 4.77 -13.60 12.91
N LEU A 379 5.55 -14.38 13.66
CA LEU A 379 5.06 -15.51 14.44
C LEU A 379 4.10 -15.05 15.54
N VAL A 380 4.49 -14.04 16.32
CA VAL A 380 3.64 -13.49 17.39
C VAL A 380 2.33 -12.93 16.81
N GLY A 381 2.41 -12.15 15.73
CA GLY A 381 1.24 -11.60 15.04
C GLY A 381 0.35 -12.70 14.45
N GLY A 382 0.94 -13.72 13.84
CA GLY A 382 0.22 -14.88 13.28
C GLY A 382 -0.52 -15.67 14.34
N ILE A 383 0.15 -16.00 15.45
CA ILE A 383 -0.48 -16.69 16.60
C ILE A 383 -1.64 -15.84 17.15
N TYR A 384 -1.42 -14.55 17.34
CA TYR A 384 -2.46 -13.66 17.85
C TYR A 384 -3.68 -13.59 16.91
N ALA A 385 -3.46 -13.51 15.59
CA ALA A 385 -4.54 -13.55 14.60
C ALA A 385 -5.34 -14.86 14.65
N CYS A 386 -4.66 -16.01 14.75
CA CYS A 386 -5.29 -17.31 14.89
C CYS A 386 -6.14 -17.42 16.17
N LEU A 387 -5.62 -16.95 17.31
CA LEU A 387 -6.35 -16.93 18.59
C LEU A 387 -7.60 -16.04 18.51
N ARG A 388 -7.53 -14.90 17.83
CA ARG A 388 -8.68 -14.03 17.61
C ARG A 388 -9.76 -14.67 16.75
N MET A 389 -9.39 -15.41 15.72
CA MET A 389 -10.35 -16.17 14.89
C MET A 389 -11.03 -17.30 15.68
N ALA A 390 -10.25 -18.08 16.44
CA ALA A 390 -10.78 -19.20 17.22
C ALA A 390 -11.81 -18.76 18.29
N ARG A 391 -11.48 -17.73 19.07
CA ARG A 391 -12.39 -17.17 20.08
C ARG A 391 -13.72 -16.69 19.51
N SER A 392 -13.70 -16.13 18.32
CA SER A 392 -14.92 -15.65 17.65
C SER A 392 -15.82 -16.80 17.16
N ALA A 393 -15.22 -17.89 16.71
CA ALA A 393 -15.97 -19.10 16.31
C ALA A 393 -16.68 -19.74 17.53
N SER A 394 -16.00 -19.80 18.68
CA SER A 394 -16.57 -20.34 19.92
C SER A 394 -17.73 -19.50 20.45
N ALA A 395 -17.63 -18.16 20.39
CA ALA A 395 -18.70 -17.26 20.82
C ALA A 395 -19.96 -17.37 19.94
N SER A 396 -19.79 -17.57 18.62
CA SER A 396 -20.91 -17.77 17.69
C SER A 396 -21.65 -19.09 17.95
N ASN A 397 -20.93 -20.15 18.29
CA ASN A 397 -21.54 -21.43 18.60
C ASN A 397 -22.28 -21.40 19.97
N ALA A 398 -21.78 -20.64 20.95
CA ALA A 398 -22.43 -20.53 22.26
C ALA A 398 -23.72 -19.70 22.24
N SER A 399 -23.92 -18.84 21.21
CA SER A 399 -25.17 -18.06 21.03
C SER A 399 -26.25 -18.80 20.25
N LEU A 400 -25.95 -19.98 19.70
CA LEU A 400 -26.87 -20.82 18.94
C LEU A 400 -27.42 -22.01 19.80
N ASN A 401 -26.85 -22.23 20.96
CA ASN A 401 -27.31 -23.16 22.00
C ASN A 401 -27.99 -22.39 23.15
#